data_babd1d0fcd12a7fa17e4a470eae84167
#
_entry.id   babd1d0fcd12a7fa17e4a470eae84167
#
_cell.length_a   1.000
_cell.length_b   1.000
_cell.length_c   1.000
_cell.angle_alpha   90.00
_cell.angle_beta   90.00
_cell.angle_gamma   90.00
#
_symmetry.space_group_name_H-M   'P 1'
#
loop_
_entity.id
_entity.type
_entity.pdbx_description
1 polymer ?
#
loop_
_entity_poly.entity_id
_entity_poly.type
_entity_poly.pdbx_seq_one_letter_code
_entity_poly.pdbx_strand_id
1 'polypeptide(L)'
;AYIIRSLKHPDEVDRLRRVYGSAFFLVAAYSPLATRERELASDIARSRHSANWEEHLPRARELIQKDEAEENKLGQRVRDTFPLADVFVASHRPVELREQVDRFVEVVFDHPFHTPTRDEFAMFQAFSTMLRSSDLARQVGAVISTAGGDVVAVGTNEVPSAGGGS
;
A
#
# COMPACT_ATOMS: atom_id res chain seq x y z
N ALA A 1 -14.27 6.42 -17.35
CA ALA A 1 -13.74 5.99 -16.04
C ALA A 1 -14.12 7.02 -14.98
N TYR A 2 -14.34 6.58 -13.74
CA TYR A 2 -14.59 7.44 -12.59
C TYR A 2 -13.44 7.29 -11.60
N ILE A 3 -13.00 8.39 -11.00
CA ILE A 3 -11.99 8.39 -9.94
C ILE A 3 -12.70 8.80 -8.64
N ILE A 4 -12.71 7.88 -7.68
CA ILE A 4 -13.24 8.10 -6.33
C ILE A 4 -12.03 8.32 -5.42
N ARG A 5 -12.00 9.43 -4.67
CA ARG A 5 -10.89 9.75 -3.76
C ARG A 5 -11.28 9.49 -2.31
N SER A 6 -10.27 9.18 -1.51
CA SER A 6 -10.37 9.12 -0.05
C SER A 6 -11.28 8.01 0.48
N LEU A 7 -11.14 6.79 -0.05
CA LEU A 7 -11.72 5.60 0.59
C LEU A 7 -10.93 5.30 1.87
N LYS A 8 -11.62 5.32 3.00
CA LYS A 8 -11.00 5.23 4.33
C LYS A 8 -11.50 4.06 5.17
N HIS A 9 -12.44 3.29 4.67
CA HIS A 9 -13.01 2.15 5.38
C HIS A 9 -13.06 0.88 4.52
N PRO A 10 -12.70 -0.31 5.06
CA PRO A 10 -12.78 -1.58 4.32
C PRO A 10 -14.16 -1.85 3.72
N ASP A 11 -15.24 -1.51 4.43
CA ASP A 11 -16.61 -1.76 3.95
C ASP A 11 -16.96 -0.93 2.71
N GLU A 12 -16.33 0.26 2.54
CA GLU A 12 -16.50 1.06 1.32
C GLU A 12 -15.87 0.33 0.12
N VAL A 13 -14.68 -0.24 0.32
CA VAL A 13 -13.98 -1.05 -0.69
C VAL A 13 -14.79 -2.28 -1.06
N ASP A 14 -15.26 -3.03 -0.06
CA ASP A 14 -16.07 -4.22 -0.28
C ASP A 14 -17.37 -3.91 -1.03
N ARG A 15 -18.01 -2.79 -0.69
CA ARG A 15 -19.23 -2.36 -1.37
C ARG A 15 -18.98 -2.02 -2.83
N LEU A 16 -17.88 -1.30 -3.12
CA LEU A 16 -17.49 -0.96 -4.49
C LEU A 16 -17.10 -2.21 -5.29
N ARG A 17 -16.38 -3.15 -4.68
CA ARG A 17 -16.07 -4.43 -5.31
C ARG A 17 -17.30 -5.25 -5.64
N ARG A 18 -18.32 -5.26 -4.77
CA ARG A 18 -19.60 -5.95 -5.04
C ARG A 18 -20.37 -5.30 -6.18
N VAL A 19 -20.32 -3.96 -6.32
CA VAL A 19 -21.05 -3.22 -7.36
C VAL A 19 -20.35 -3.31 -8.71
N TYR A 20 -19.03 -3.12 -8.74
CA TYR A 20 -18.26 -2.97 -9.98
C TYR A 20 -17.44 -4.20 -10.36
N GLY A 21 -17.29 -5.18 -9.47
CA GLY A 21 -16.55 -6.41 -9.72
C GLY A 21 -15.11 -6.13 -10.15
N SER A 22 -14.68 -6.79 -11.22
CA SER A 22 -13.35 -6.64 -11.80
C SER A 22 -13.07 -5.28 -12.46
N ALA A 23 -14.07 -4.42 -12.58
CA ALA A 23 -13.90 -3.06 -13.09
C ALA A 23 -13.52 -2.03 -12.01
N PHE A 24 -13.46 -2.46 -10.73
CA PHE A 24 -13.02 -1.62 -9.63
C PHE A 24 -11.58 -1.95 -9.23
N PHE A 25 -10.74 -0.93 -9.19
CA PHE A 25 -9.36 -1.03 -8.73
C PHE A 25 -9.10 -0.04 -7.60
N LEU A 26 -8.55 -0.51 -6.51
CA LEU A 26 -8.12 0.32 -5.39
C LEU A 26 -6.64 0.64 -5.52
N VAL A 27 -6.30 1.92 -5.62
CA VAL A 27 -4.93 2.41 -5.68
C VAL A 27 -4.56 3.04 -4.35
N ALA A 28 -3.52 2.52 -3.70
CA ALA A 28 -2.96 3.08 -2.48
C ALA A 28 -1.75 3.96 -2.79
N ALA A 29 -1.81 5.23 -2.39
CA ALA A 29 -0.69 6.16 -2.52
C ALA A 29 0.12 6.20 -1.22
N TYR A 30 1.42 6.01 -1.32
CA TYR A 30 2.36 6.00 -0.20
C TYR A 30 3.36 7.15 -0.30
N SER A 31 3.60 7.81 0.83
CA SER A 31 4.70 8.76 1.02
C SER A 31 5.31 8.57 2.41
N PRO A 32 6.66 8.56 2.57
CA PRO A 32 7.31 8.49 3.87
C PRO A 32 6.89 9.65 4.77
N LEU A 33 6.78 9.39 6.09
CA LEU A 33 6.35 10.42 7.06
C LEU A 33 7.19 11.68 6.99
N ALA A 34 8.53 11.54 6.94
CA ALA A 34 9.43 12.68 6.85
C ALA A 34 9.20 13.54 5.58
N THR A 35 8.81 12.90 4.47
CA THR A 35 8.48 13.61 3.23
C THR A 35 7.15 14.35 3.38
N ARG A 36 6.12 13.70 3.94
CA ARG A 36 4.82 14.33 4.22
C ARG A 36 4.95 15.53 5.15
N GLU A 37 5.76 15.41 6.22
CA GLU A 37 6.04 16.51 7.13
C GLU A 37 6.67 17.71 6.41
N ARG A 38 7.67 17.45 5.58
CA ARG A 38 8.37 18.49 4.82
C ARG A 38 7.47 19.17 3.78
N GLU A 39 6.70 18.38 3.04
CA GLU A 39 5.77 18.90 2.03
C GLU A 39 4.70 19.78 2.67
N LEU A 40 4.08 19.29 3.76
CA LEU A 40 3.08 20.08 4.50
C LEU A 40 3.68 21.34 5.12
N ALA A 41 4.88 21.28 5.69
CA ALA A 41 5.58 22.46 6.20
C ALA A 41 5.87 23.47 5.09
N SER A 42 6.26 23.01 3.89
CA SER A 42 6.47 23.86 2.73
C SER A 42 5.18 24.52 2.24
N ASP A 43 4.06 23.80 2.27
CA ASP A 43 2.75 24.35 1.92
C ASP A 43 2.29 25.41 2.93
N ILE A 44 2.51 25.16 4.22
CA ILE A 44 2.24 26.15 5.27
C ILE A 44 3.11 27.41 5.07
N ALA A 45 4.39 27.24 4.79
CA ALA A 45 5.32 28.35 4.53
C ALA A 45 4.84 29.18 3.33
N ARG A 46 4.49 28.52 2.23
CA ARG A 46 3.95 29.20 1.03
C ARG A 46 2.67 29.98 1.33
N SER A 47 1.74 29.40 2.08
CA SER A 47 0.49 30.07 2.47
C SER A 47 0.70 31.28 3.35
N ARG A 48 1.81 31.32 4.08
CA ARG A 48 2.20 32.42 4.98
C ARG A 48 3.23 33.38 4.39
N HIS A 49 3.58 33.19 3.11
CA HIS A 49 4.63 33.95 2.42
C HIS A 49 5.98 33.89 3.16
N SER A 50 6.27 32.80 3.86
CA SER A 50 7.54 32.55 4.55
C SER A 50 8.50 31.82 3.61
N ALA A 51 9.77 32.23 3.60
CA ALA A 51 10.82 31.55 2.85
C ALA A 51 11.38 30.32 3.59
N ASN A 52 11.19 30.23 4.90
CA ASN A 52 11.73 29.18 5.75
C ASN A 52 10.63 28.15 6.12
N TRP A 53 10.63 27.00 5.46
CA TRP A 53 9.69 25.93 5.74
C TRP A 53 10.01 25.16 7.05
N GLU A 54 11.27 25.17 7.51
CA GLU A 54 11.70 24.43 8.71
C GLU A 54 11.01 24.96 9.97
N GLU A 55 10.74 26.25 10.03
CA GLU A 55 9.99 26.88 11.14
C GLU A 55 8.55 26.35 11.26
N HIS A 56 8.02 25.77 10.19
CA HIS A 56 6.65 25.24 10.15
C HIS A 56 6.57 23.72 10.37
N LEU A 57 7.72 23.02 10.52
CA LEU A 57 7.73 21.59 10.83
C LEU A 57 6.94 21.19 12.08
N PRO A 58 7.05 21.90 13.21
CA PRO A 58 6.27 21.56 14.41
C PRO A 58 4.75 21.59 14.13
N ARG A 59 4.31 22.58 13.37
CA ARG A 59 2.89 22.72 13.00
C ARG A 59 2.44 21.65 12.02
N ALA A 60 3.28 21.29 11.07
CA ALA A 60 3.00 20.19 10.13
C ALA A 60 2.84 18.86 10.89
N ARG A 61 3.73 18.56 11.83
CA ARG A 61 3.64 17.37 12.69
C ARG A 61 2.36 17.34 13.52
N GLU A 62 2.03 18.46 14.14
CA GLU A 62 0.79 18.58 14.91
C GLU A 62 -0.46 18.28 14.06
N LEU A 63 -0.51 18.80 12.84
CA LEU A 63 -1.63 18.59 11.92
C LEU A 63 -1.71 17.12 11.47
N ILE A 64 -0.59 16.48 11.15
CA ILE A 64 -0.55 15.06 10.78
C ILE A 64 -1.03 14.19 11.94
N GLN A 65 -0.52 14.44 13.16
CA GLN A 65 -0.95 13.69 14.35
C GLN A 65 -2.44 13.90 14.67
N LYS A 66 -2.94 15.11 14.47
CA LYS A 66 -4.35 15.41 14.67
C LYS A 66 -5.23 14.68 13.66
N ASP A 67 -4.86 14.65 12.40
CA ASP A 67 -5.58 13.92 11.35
C ASP A 67 -5.60 12.41 11.66
N GLU A 68 -4.47 11.82 12.02
CA GLU A 68 -4.37 10.42 12.45
C GLU A 68 -5.24 10.11 13.70
N ALA A 69 -5.33 11.05 14.65
CA ALA A 69 -6.15 10.89 15.84
C ALA A 69 -7.66 11.04 15.56
N GLU A 70 -8.03 11.95 14.67
CA GLU A 70 -9.42 12.13 14.22
C GLU A 70 -9.91 10.93 13.39
N GLU A 71 -9.05 10.36 12.57
CA GLU A 71 -9.29 9.15 11.80
C GLU A 71 -9.75 7.99 12.71
N ASN A 72 -9.09 7.80 13.85
CA ASN A 72 -9.46 6.78 14.84
C ASN A 72 -10.81 7.06 15.52
N LYS A 73 -11.17 8.33 15.73
CA LYS A 73 -12.44 8.73 16.38
C LYS A 73 -13.67 8.62 15.48
N LEU A 74 -13.48 8.82 14.18
CA LEU A 74 -14.56 8.80 13.19
C LEU A 74 -14.82 7.42 12.59
N GLY A 75 -14.16 6.36 13.12
CA GLY A 75 -14.28 5.00 12.61
C GLY A 75 -13.57 4.80 11.27
N GLN A 76 -12.69 5.71 10.88
CA GLN A 76 -11.88 5.55 9.69
C GLN A 76 -10.81 4.51 9.96
N ARG A 77 -10.66 3.56 9.06
CA ARG A 77 -9.76 2.41 9.20
C ARG A 77 -8.79 2.36 8.03
N VAL A 78 -8.09 3.48 7.77
CA VAL A 78 -7.13 3.57 6.65
C VAL A 78 -6.06 2.49 6.73
N ARG A 79 -5.58 2.16 7.94
CA ARG A 79 -4.61 1.08 8.14
C ARG A 79 -5.13 -0.28 7.70
N ASP A 80 -6.42 -0.53 7.85
CA ASP A 80 -7.06 -1.77 7.43
C ASP A 80 -7.46 -1.73 5.96
N THR A 81 -7.69 -0.53 5.42
CA THR A 81 -8.05 -0.31 4.01
C THR A 81 -6.84 -0.37 3.09
N PHE A 82 -5.70 0.16 3.53
CA PHE A 82 -4.48 0.25 2.75
C PHE A 82 -4.00 -1.11 2.19
N PRO A 83 -3.96 -2.20 2.98
CA PRO A 83 -3.57 -3.52 2.48
C PRO A 83 -4.53 -4.15 1.47
N LEU A 84 -5.75 -3.61 1.34
CA LEU A 84 -6.74 -4.09 0.37
C LEU A 84 -6.49 -3.56 -1.04
N ALA A 85 -5.51 -2.66 -1.22
CA ALA A 85 -5.22 -2.07 -2.51
C ALA A 85 -4.74 -3.11 -3.54
N ASP A 86 -5.19 -2.94 -4.77
CA ASP A 86 -4.76 -3.73 -5.91
C ASP A 86 -3.41 -3.24 -6.45
N VAL A 87 -3.10 -1.95 -6.23
CA VAL A 87 -1.84 -1.30 -6.65
C VAL A 87 -1.36 -0.31 -5.60
N PHE A 88 -0.04 -0.26 -5.41
CA PHE A 88 0.64 0.69 -4.53
C PHE A 88 1.53 1.63 -5.35
N VAL A 89 1.42 2.93 -5.11
CA VAL A 89 2.18 3.94 -5.85
C VAL A 89 2.94 4.88 -4.92
N ALA A 90 4.17 5.24 -5.30
CA ALA A 90 5.04 6.13 -4.55
C ALA A 90 4.73 7.61 -4.88
N SER A 91 3.74 8.20 -4.19
CA SER A 91 3.26 9.55 -4.48
C SER A 91 4.31 10.66 -4.29
N HIS A 92 5.37 10.40 -3.54
CA HIS A 92 6.47 11.35 -3.28
C HIS A 92 7.55 11.38 -4.36
N ARG A 93 7.45 10.53 -5.38
CA ARG A 93 8.41 10.43 -6.48
C ARG A 93 7.70 10.57 -7.81
N PRO A 94 7.58 11.80 -8.37
CA PRO A 94 6.73 12.07 -9.53
C PRO A 94 7.05 11.22 -10.77
N VAL A 95 8.32 10.93 -11.02
CA VAL A 95 8.75 10.10 -12.17
C VAL A 95 8.30 8.65 -11.96
N GLU A 96 8.66 8.06 -10.82
CA GLU A 96 8.25 6.69 -10.48
C GLU A 96 6.72 6.54 -10.40
N LEU A 97 6.03 7.53 -9.82
CA LEU A 97 4.57 7.55 -9.77
C LEU A 97 3.97 7.43 -11.18
N ARG A 98 4.50 8.20 -12.13
CA ARG A 98 4.02 8.17 -13.51
C ARG A 98 4.26 6.80 -14.14
N GLU A 99 5.46 6.26 -14.02
CA GLU A 99 5.82 4.94 -14.56
C GLU A 99 4.94 3.83 -13.95
N GLN A 100 4.70 3.88 -12.62
CA GLN A 100 3.83 2.91 -11.95
C GLN A 100 2.38 3.01 -12.41
N VAL A 101 1.86 4.23 -12.60
CA VAL A 101 0.49 4.45 -13.09
C VAL A 101 0.36 4.03 -14.55
N ASP A 102 1.31 4.41 -15.41
CA ASP A 102 1.31 4.05 -16.82
C ASP A 102 1.33 2.52 -16.96
N ARG A 103 2.25 1.84 -16.25
CA ARG A 103 2.32 0.37 -16.23
C ARG A 103 1.01 -0.25 -15.71
N PHE A 104 0.43 0.28 -14.64
CA PHE A 104 -0.84 -0.22 -14.12
C PHE A 104 -1.96 -0.13 -15.16
N VAL A 105 -2.09 1.00 -15.84
CA VAL A 105 -3.08 1.20 -16.90
C VAL A 105 -2.85 0.20 -18.03
N GLU A 106 -1.62 0.02 -18.47
CA GLU A 106 -1.26 -0.92 -19.53
C GLU A 106 -1.60 -2.38 -19.14
N VAL A 107 -1.34 -2.77 -17.88
CA VAL A 107 -1.72 -4.10 -17.38
C VAL A 107 -3.24 -4.28 -17.34
N VAL A 108 -3.99 -3.27 -16.91
CA VAL A 108 -5.47 -3.31 -16.88
C VAL A 108 -6.08 -3.46 -18.28
N PHE A 109 -5.40 -2.93 -19.30
CA PHE A 109 -5.81 -3.04 -20.71
C PHE A 109 -5.12 -4.20 -21.47
N ASP A 110 -4.64 -5.22 -20.75
CA ASP A 110 -4.06 -6.44 -21.32
C ASP A 110 -2.88 -6.20 -22.25
N HIS A 111 -1.97 -5.28 -21.89
CA HIS A 111 -0.76 -5.08 -22.68
C HIS A 111 0.11 -6.37 -22.68
N PRO A 112 0.39 -6.95 -23.86
CA PRO A 112 0.87 -8.33 -23.95
C PRO A 112 2.31 -8.56 -23.47
N PHE A 113 3.08 -7.52 -23.22
CA PHE A 113 4.49 -7.62 -22.83
C PHE A 113 4.75 -7.31 -21.37
N HIS A 114 3.71 -7.06 -20.56
CA HIS A 114 3.88 -6.88 -19.12
C HIS A 114 3.81 -8.22 -18.39
N THR A 115 4.94 -8.59 -17.81
CA THR A 115 5.06 -9.69 -16.85
C THR A 115 5.22 -9.12 -15.43
N PRO A 116 4.95 -9.90 -14.37
CA PRO A 116 5.26 -9.50 -13.02
C PRO A 116 6.72 -9.08 -12.87
N THR A 117 6.95 -8.00 -12.13
CA THR A 117 8.31 -7.63 -11.71
C THR A 117 8.87 -8.69 -10.74
N ARG A 118 10.17 -8.65 -10.47
CA ARG A 118 10.81 -9.56 -9.51
C ARG A 118 10.15 -9.48 -8.12
N ASP A 119 9.87 -8.26 -7.67
CA ASP A 119 9.25 -8.02 -6.36
C ASP A 119 7.79 -8.50 -6.33
N GLU A 120 7.03 -8.25 -7.39
CA GLU A 120 5.66 -8.75 -7.53
C GLU A 120 5.63 -10.29 -7.52
N PHE A 121 6.54 -10.92 -8.26
CA PHE A 121 6.65 -12.38 -8.28
C PHE A 121 7.07 -12.93 -6.91
N ALA A 122 8.07 -12.33 -6.26
CA ALA A 122 8.49 -12.72 -4.92
C ALA A 122 7.35 -12.57 -3.89
N MET A 123 6.61 -11.47 -3.93
CA MET A 123 5.45 -11.25 -3.06
C MET A 123 4.32 -12.24 -3.33
N PHE A 124 4.08 -12.62 -4.58
CA PHE A 124 3.13 -13.67 -4.91
C PHE A 124 3.56 -15.04 -4.34
N GLN A 125 4.86 -15.37 -4.38
CA GLN A 125 5.38 -16.59 -3.76
C GLN A 125 5.22 -16.55 -2.22
N ALA A 126 5.49 -15.43 -1.59
CA ALA A 126 5.26 -15.25 -0.15
C ALA A 126 3.77 -15.42 0.19
N PHE A 127 2.87 -14.79 -0.57
CA PHE A 127 1.43 -14.92 -0.38
C PHE A 127 0.95 -16.35 -0.54
N SER A 128 1.37 -17.04 -1.61
CA SER A 128 0.99 -18.45 -1.84
C SER A 128 1.50 -19.38 -0.72
N THR A 129 2.69 -19.10 -0.21
CA THR A 129 3.29 -19.87 0.90
C THR A 129 2.53 -19.66 2.21
N MET A 130 2.04 -18.46 2.47
CA MET A 130 1.22 -18.12 3.63
C MET A 130 -0.02 -19.00 3.76
N LEU A 131 -0.60 -19.46 2.65
CA LEU A 131 -1.80 -20.30 2.63
C LEU A 131 -1.57 -21.69 3.28
N ARG A 132 -0.32 -22.08 3.52
CA ARG A 132 0.04 -23.32 4.23
C ARG A 132 0.03 -23.16 5.75
N SER A 133 -0.06 -21.92 6.25
CA SER A 133 -0.09 -21.66 7.70
C SER A 133 -1.42 -22.09 8.31
N SER A 134 -1.36 -22.77 9.44
CA SER A 134 -2.50 -23.10 10.30
C SER A 134 -2.68 -22.13 11.46
N ASP A 135 -1.86 -21.09 11.54
CA ASP A 135 -1.98 -20.08 12.61
C ASP A 135 -3.34 -19.37 12.55
N LEU A 136 -4.06 -19.41 13.67
CA LEU A 136 -5.39 -18.78 13.78
C LEU A 136 -5.32 -17.27 13.99
N ALA A 137 -4.18 -16.74 14.46
CA ALA A 137 -4.01 -15.33 14.75
C ALA A 137 -3.44 -14.57 13.56
N ARG A 138 -2.36 -15.08 12.96
CA ARG A 138 -1.68 -14.42 11.82
C ARG A 138 -0.94 -15.43 10.95
N GLN A 139 -1.42 -15.61 9.76
CA GLN A 139 -0.74 -16.38 8.73
C GLN A 139 0.35 -15.52 8.08
N VAL A 140 1.57 -16.02 8.04
CA VAL A 140 2.74 -15.30 7.50
C VAL A 140 3.42 -16.17 6.45
N GLY A 141 3.66 -15.61 5.28
CA GLY A 141 4.51 -16.20 4.26
C GLY A 141 5.73 -15.33 4.02
N ALA A 142 6.86 -15.98 3.76
CA ALA A 142 8.12 -15.32 3.46
C ALA A 142 8.80 -15.95 2.26
N VAL A 143 9.58 -15.15 1.55
CA VAL A 143 10.42 -15.59 0.45
C VAL A 143 11.82 -14.99 0.60
N ILE A 144 12.83 -15.78 0.28
CA ILE A 144 14.21 -15.32 0.11
C ILE A 144 14.54 -15.43 -1.36
N SER A 145 14.92 -14.33 -1.98
CA SER A 145 15.33 -14.29 -3.38
C SER A 145 16.71 -13.67 -3.56
N THR A 146 17.37 -14.02 -4.67
CA THR A 146 18.60 -13.36 -5.10
C THR A 146 18.28 -11.95 -5.64
N ALA A 147 19.31 -11.12 -5.78
CA ALA A 147 19.18 -9.84 -6.47
C ALA A 147 18.78 -10.01 -7.95
N GLY A 148 19.01 -11.18 -8.53
CA GLY A 148 18.55 -11.57 -9.87
C GLY A 148 17.06 -11.89 -9.96
N GLY A 149 16.40 -12.14 -8.81
CA GLY A 149 14.99 -12.52 -8.74
C GLY A 149 14.73 -14.02 -8.62
N ASP A 150 15.80 -14.85 -8.54
CA ASP A 150 15.64 -16.30 -8.34
C ASP A 150 15.19 -16.58 -6.91
N VAL A 151 14.15 -17.38 -6.75
CA VAL A 151 13.67 -17.81 -5.43
C VAL A 151 14.61 -18.86 -4.86
N VAL A 152 15.23 -18.55 -3.72
CA VAL A 152 16.14 -19.44 -3.00
C VAL A 152 15.38 -20.32 -2.01
N ALA A 153 14.44 -19.73 -1.26
CA ALA A 153 13.65 -20.42 -0.26
C ALA A 153 12.32 -19.70 -0.03
N VAL A 154 11.34 -20.47 0.40
CA VAL A 154 10.05 -19.96 0.90
C VAL A 154 9.77 -20.56 2.26
N GLY A 155 9.05 -19.82 3.11
CA GLY A 155 8.71 -20.27 4.47
C GLY A 155 7.41 -19.69 4.96
N THR A 156 6.82 -20.35 5.93
CA THR A 156 5.60 -19.92 6.62
C THR A 156 5.64 -20.36 8.07
N ASN A 157 4.83 -19.71 8.91
CA ASN A 157 4.68 -20.11 10.29
C ASN A 157 3.66 -21.27 10.41
N GLU A 158 3.79 -22.06 11.48
CA GLU A 158 2.84 -23.10 11.91
C GLU A 158 2.29 -23.99 10.75
N VAL A 159 3.16 -24.77 10.13
CA VAL A 159 2.74 -25.76 9.14
C VAL A 159 2.34 -27.06 9.85
N PRO A 160 1.11 -27.56 9.68
CA PRO A 160 0.70 -28.83 10.24
C PRO A 160 1.59 -29.99 9.77
N SER A 161 2.07 -30.80 10.70
CA SER A 161 2.84 -31.99 10.40
C SER A 161 1.92 -33.21 10.24
N ALA A 162 2.31 -34.17 9.40
CA ALA A 162 1.62 -35.44 9.31
C ALA A 162 1.70 -36.18 10.65
N GLY A 163 0.56 -36.49 11.26
CA GLY A 163 0.48 -37.08 12.59
C GLY A 163 0.19 -36.08 13.74
N GLY A 164 0.04 -34.82 13.42
CA GLY A 164 -0.30 -33.72 14.35
C GLY A 164 0.93 -32.98 14.88
N GLY A 165 0.68 -31.75 15.35
CA GLY A 165 1.71 -30.79 15.75
C GLY A 165 2.07 -29.82 14.64
N SER A 166 2.63 -28.67 15.01
CA SER A 166 3.17 -27.65 14.11
C SER A 166 4.69 -27.59 14.21
#